data_e0c1abc7bd3e774ff83008efdaa5154a
#
_entry.id   e0c1abc7bd3e774ff83008efdaa5154a
#
_cell.length_a   1.000
_cell.length_b   1.000
_cell.length_c   1.000
_cell.angle_alpha   90.00
_cell.angle_beta   90.00
_cell.angle_gamma   90.00
#
_symmetry.space_group_name_H-M   'P 1'
#
loop_
_entity.id
_entity.type
_entity.pdbx_description
1 polymer ?
#
loop_
_entity_poly.entity_id
_entity_poly.type
_entity_poly.pdbx_seq_one_letter_code
_entity_poly.pdbx_strand_id
1 'polypeptide(L)'
;MSKLARFVPTLKLEQYDVVNKKDKDMGQVQTFVVDMYEGLIAFVLVAFGGTLGFGDKWFALPWDALQWYPERMKFVLDMPEEVLKNAPGMDKKKWLQEIEKWQKEEDLAEIDHYYTQHGYNSYLGIVRMVAIKRGRRKVDAKFELNKDVAGEFRFKLVAPNGECIAVSQGYNAKASALNGIQSVRENAPIAVIDDVTT
;
A
#
# COMPACT_ATOMS: atom_id res chain seq x y z
N MET A 1 -35.89 -8.70 -0.83
CA MET A 1 -34.57 -8.04 -0.77
C MET A 1 -33.49 -9.13 -0.80
N SER A 2 -32.77 -9.27 -1.90
CA SER A 2 -31.66 -10.22 -2.02
C SER A 2 -30.58 -9.81 -1.01
N LYS A 3 -30.16 -10.72 -0.13
CA LYS A 3 -29.02 -10.49 0.75
C LYS A 3 -27.80 -10.28 -0.15
N LEU A 4 -27.26 -9.06 -0.15
CA LEU A 4 -26.02 -8.72 -0.83
C LEU A 4 -24.91 -9.67 -0.35
N ALA A 5 -24.30 -10.39 -1.28
CA ALA A 5 -23.29 -11.38 -0.97
C ALA A 5 -22.05 -10.70 -0.41
N ARG A 6 -21.82 -10.82 0.91
CA ARG A 6 -20.58 -10.35 1.55
C ARG A 6 -19.36 -11.19 1.17
N PHE A 7 -19.61 -12.47 0.86
CA PHE A 7 -18.56 -13.42 0.48
C PHE A 7 -18.82 -13.90 -0.94
N VAL A 8 -17.89 -13.64 -1.84
CA VAL A 8 -17.99 -14.01 -3.26
C VAL A 8 -16.79 -14.88 -3.61
N PRO A 9 -16.99 -16.06 -4.21
CA PRO A 9 -15.88 -16.90 -4.68
C PRO A 9 -15.06 -16.14 -5.73
N THR A 10 -13.72 -16.24 -5.67
CA THR A 10 -12.82 -15.57 -6.61
C THR A 10 -13.09 -15.91 -8.06
N LEU A 11 -13.44 -17.17 -8.36
CA LEU A 11 -13.86 -17.61 -9.70
C LEU A 11 -15.02 -16.82 -10.30
N LYS A 12 -15.85 -16.20 -9.46
CA LYS A 12 -16.95 -15.35 -9.91
C LYS A 12 -16.56 -13.88 -10.05
N LEU A 13 -15.41 -13.48 -9.51
CA LEU A 13 -14.91 -12.11 -9.59
C LEU A 13 -14.06 -11.88 -10.84
N GLU A 14 -13.51 -12.95 -11.41
CA GLU A 14 -12.83 -12.90 -12.69
C GLU A 14 -13.85 -12.60 -13.79
N GLN A 15 -13.46 -11.74 -14.73
CA GLN A 15 -14.29 -11.27 -15.86
C GLN A 15 -15.39 -10.27 -15.49
N TYR A 16 -15.50 -9.79 -14.24
CA TYR A 16 -16.38 -8.67 -13.96
C TYR A 16 -15.88 -7.39 -14.62
N ASP A 17 -16.84 -6.66 -15.17
CA ASP A 17 -16.58 -5.39 -15.79
C ASP A 17 -16.05 -4.37 -14.75
N VAL A 18 -15.10 -3.58 -15.19
CA VAL A 18 -14.62 -2.41 -14.48
C VAL A 18 -15.09 -1.18 -15.24
N VAL A 19 -15.83 -0.32 -14.54
CA VAL A 19 -16.33 0.95 -15.11
C VAL A 19 -15.76 2.12 -14.30
N ASN A 20 -15.76 3.31 -14.87
CA ASN A 20 -15.45 4.51 -14.10
C ASN A 20 -16.72 5.07 -13.40
N LYS A 21 -16.58 6.15 -12.62
CA LYS A 21 -17.71 6.83 -11.92
C LYS A 21 -18.81 7.33 -12.86
N LYS A 22 -18.56 7.44 -14.17
CA LYS A 22 -19.53 7.84 -15.20
C LYS A 22 -20.14 6.62 -15.92
N ASP A 23 -19.97 5.42 -15.38
CA ASP A 23 -20.42 4.14 -15.96
C ASP A 23 -19.82 3.83 -17.35
N LYS A 24 -18.70 4.49 -17.70
CA LYS A 24 -17.95 4.19 -18.92
C LYS A 24 -17.15 2.91 -18.69
N ASP A 25 -17.25 1.99 -19.64
CA ASP A 25 -16.46 0.78 -19.66
C ASP A 25 -14.96 1.10 -19.70
N MET A 26 -14.23 0.50 -18.76
CA MET A 26 -12.78 0.63 -18.63
C MET A 26 -12.08 -0.68 -18.98
N GLY A 27 -12.71 -1.83 -18.73
CA GLY A 27 -12.12 -3.14 -18.94
C GLY A 27 -12.66 -4.20 -18.00
N GLN A 28 -11.89 -5.24 -17.73
CA GLN A 28 -12.33 -6.38 -16.94
C GLN A 28 -11.28 -6.85 -15.94
N VAL A 29 -11.74 -7.30 -14.78
CA VAL A 29 -10.91 -8.02 -13.82
C VAL A 29 -10.43 -9.33 -14.44
N GLN A 30 -9.13 -9.56 -14.38
CA GLN A 30 -8.52 -10.79 -14.89
C GLN A 30 -8.23 -11.78 -13.78
N THR A 31 -7.65 -11.31 -12.68
CA THR A 31 -7.36 -12.14 -11.52
C THR A 31 -7.00 -11.28 -10.30
N PHE A 32 -6.86 -11.94 -9.16
CA PHE A 32 -6.43 -11.34 -7.90
C PHE A 32 -5.05 -11.87 -7.54
N VAL A 33 -4.17 -10.99 -7.13
CA VAL A 33 -2.91 -11.35 -6.51
C VAL A 33 -3.14 -11.44 -5.01
N VAL A 34 -3.10 -12.67 -4.50
CA VAL A 34 -3.37 -12.95 -3.08
C VAL A 34 -2.05 -13.26 -2.37
N ASP A 35 -1.78 -12.53 -1.31
CA ASP A 35 -0.74 -12.91 -0.38
C ASP A 35 -1.22 -14.10 0.45
N MET A 36 -0.75 -15.29 0.12
CA MET A 36 -1.11 -16.54 0.78
C MET A 36 -0.59 -16.61 2.21
N TYR A 37 0.41 -15.82 2.55
CA TYR A 37 0.98 -15.78 3.90
C TYR A 37 0.14 -14.90 4.84
N GLU A 38 -0.29 -13.75 4.37
CA GLU A 38 -1.11 -12.82 5.16
C GLU A 38 -2.62 -13.03 4.94
N GLY A 39 -3.03 -13.72 3.88
CA GLY A 39 -4.43 -13.92 3.53
C GLY A 39 -5.12 -12.63 3.09
N LEU A 40 -4.40 -11.79 2.37
CA LEU A 40 -4.85 -10.48 1.89
C LEU A 40 -4.77 -10.42 0.36
N ILE A 41 -5.65 -9.62 -0.25
CA ILE A 41 -5.51 -9.25 -1.65
C ILE A 41 -4.45 -8.16 -1.73
N ALA A 42 -3.35 -8.44 -2.44
CA ALA A 42 -2.30 -7.47 -2.68
C ALA A 42 -2.70 -6.50 -3.79
N PHE A 43 -3.11 -7.05 -4.94
CA PHE A 43 -3.53 -6.28 -6.11
C PHE A 43 -4.63 -7.00 -6.87
N VAL A 44 -5.34 -6.24 -7.70
CA VAL A 44 -6.29 -6.76 -8.69
C VAL A 44 -5.71 -6.51 -10.07
N LEU A 45 -5.54 -7.56 -10.86
CA LEU A 45 -5.13 -7.42 -12.25
C LEU A 45 -6.33 -7.10 -13.11
N VAL A 46 -6.28 -5.95 -13.78
CA VAL A 46 -7.33 -5.48 -14.67
C VAL A 46 -6.76 -5.31 -16.08
N ALA A 47 -7.44 -5.90 -17.07
CA ALA A 47 -7.17 -5.64 -18.47
C ALA A 47 -8.03 -4.48 -18.94
N PHE A 48 -7.41 -3.41 -19.41
CA PHE A 48 -8.12 -2.27 -19.98
C PHE A 48 -8.25 -2.44 -21.49
N GLY A 49 -9.47 -2.28 -22.00
CA GLY A 49 -9.77 -2.42 -23.41
C GLY A 49 -9.13 -1.35 -24.29
N GLY A 50 -8.95 -1.66 -25.58
CA GLY A 50 -8.30 -0.80 -26.57
C GLY A 50 -8.94 0.58 -26.78
N THR A 51 -10.17 0.81 -26.31
CA THR A 51 -10.86 2.11 -26.38
C THR A 51 -10.20 3.22 -25.58
N LEU A 52 -9.35 2.87 -24.62
CA LEU A 52 -8.58 3.81 -23.78
C LEU A 52 -7.15 4.03 -24.28
N GLY A 53 -6.75 3.36 -25.39
CA GLY A 53 -5.40 3.48 -25.93
C GLY A 53 -4.31 2.73 -25.15
N PHE A 54 -4.68 1.88 -24.20
CA PHE A 54 -3.73 1.09 -23.39
C PHE A 54 -3.26 -0.20 -24.10
N GLY A 55 -3.88 -0.58 -25.21
CA GLY A 55 -3.63 -1.86 -25.87
C GLY A 55 -4.07 -3.04 -25.00
N ASP A 56 -3.41 -4.20 -25.16
CA ASP A 56 -3.70 -5.42 -24.37
C ASP A 56 -2.91 -5.46 -23.06
N LYS A 57 -2.73 -4.31 -22.39
CA LYS A 57 -1.99 -4.23 -21.14
C LYS A 57 -2.87 -4.57 -19.95
N TRP A 58 -2.25 -5.25 -19.00
CA TRP A 58 -2.79 -5.51 -17.68
C TRP A 58 -2.11 -4.61 -16.66
N PHE A 59 -2.90 -4.16 -15.68
CA PHE A 59 -2.44 -3.29 -14.60
C PHE A 59 -2.75 -3.95 -13.26
N ALA A 60 -1.79 -3.92 -12.34
CA ALA A 60 -2.00 -4.34 -10.97
C ALA A 60 -2.52 -3.13 -10.18
N LEU A 61 -3.81 -3.08 -9.91
CA LEU A 61 -4.44 -2.01 -9.16
C LEU A 61 -4.52 -2.32 -7.68
N PRO A 62 -4.33 -1.33 -6.79
CA PRO A 62 -4.59 -1.51 -5.37
C PRO A 62 -6.08 -1.79 -5.14
N TRP A 63 -6.37 -2.64 -4.14
CA TRP A 63 -7.75 -3.04 -3.85
C TRP A 63 -8.69 -1.87 -3.56
N ASP A 64 -8.20 -0.84 -2.87
CA ASP A 64 -8.98 0.33 -2.49
C ASP A 64 -9.29 1.30 -3.64
N ALA A 65 -8.65 1.12 -4.81
CA ALA A 65 -9.02 1.84 -6.03
C ALA A 65 -10.33 1.29 -6.64
N LEU A 66 -10.79 0.12 -6.21
CA LEU A 66 -11.94 -0.58 -6.78
C LEU A 66 -13.08 -0.67 -5.75
N GLN A 67 -14.24 -0.15 -6.11
CA GLN A 67 -15.45 -0.25 -5.33
C GLN A 67 -16.40 -1.28 -5.96
N TRP A 68 -16.80 -2.30 -5.18
CA TRP A 68 -17.75 -3.30 -5.62
C TRP A 68 -19.19 -2.79 -5.54
N TYR A 69 -19.94 -2.90 -6.66
CA TYR A 69 -21.37 -2.57 -6.74
C TYR A 69 -22.17 -3.85 -7.00
N PRO A 70 -22.67 -4.50 -5.96
CA PRO A 70 -23.30 -5.82 -6.07
C PRO A 70 -24.61 -5.80 -6.87
N GLU A 71 -25.36 -4.67 -6.86
CA GLU A 71 -26.59 -4.55 -7.64
C GLU A 71 -26.33 -4.56 -9.14
N ARG A 72 -25.14 -4.15 -9.56
CA ARG A 72 -24.75 -4.06 -10.98
C ARG A 72 -23.77 -5.14 -11.40
N MET A 73 -23.28 -5.94 -10.44
CA MET A 73 -22.26 -6.96 -10.66
C MET A 73 -21.00 -6.39 -11.35
N LYS A 74 -20.58 -5.19 -10.94
CA LYS A 74 -19.45 -4.44 -11.52
C LYS A 74 -18.55 -3.85 -10.47
N PHE A 75 -17.30 -3.63 -10.86
CA PHE A 75 -16.39 -2.78 -10.09
C PHE A 75 -16.39 -1.36 -10.67
N VAL A 76 -16.40 -0.38 -9.78
CA VAL A 76 -16.18 1.02 -10.14
C VAL A 76 -14.76 1.40 -9.75
N LEU A 77 -13.99 1.82 -10.75
CA LEU A 77 -12.63 2.31 -10.56
C LEU A 77 -12.66 3.79 -10.14
N ASP A 78 -12.18 4.06 -8.96
CA ASP A 78 -11.99 5.43 -8.43
C ASP A 78 -10.53 5.86 -8.64
N MET A 79 -10.16 6.10 -9.90
CA MET A 79 -8.82 6.51 -10.27
C MET A 79 -8.88 7.49 -11.44
N PRO A 80 -8.14 8.62 -11.38
CA PRO A 80 -7.98 9.50 -12.53
C PRO A 80 -7.34 8.78 -13.71
N GLU A 81 -7.84 9.04 -14.91
CA GLU A 81 -7.35 8.39 -16.14
C GLU A 81 -5.86 8.65 -16.38
N GLU A 82 -5.36 9.82 -15.96
CA GLU A 82 -3.94 10.18 -16.08
C GLU A 82 -3.05 9.32 -15.16
N VAL A 83 -3.50 9.04 -13.93
CA VAL A 83 -2.80 8.13 -13.02
C VAL A 83 -2.73 6.74 -13.63
N LEU A 84 -3.85 6.26 -14.20
CA LEU A 84 -3.89 4.96 -14.84
C LEU A 84 -2.97 4.88 -16.07
N LYS A 85 -2.91 5.93 -16.91
CA LYS A 85 -2.07 5.98 -18.11
C LYS A 85 -0.58 5.84 -17.81
N ASN A 86 -0.14 6.39 -16.70
CA ASN A 86 1.25 6.38 -16.29
C ASN A 86 1.60 5.22 -15.33
N ALA A 87 0.62 4.40 -14.96
CA ALA A 87 0.81 3.28 -14.06
C ALA A 87 1.67 2.17 -14.70
N PRO A 88 2.41 1.40 -13.88
CA PRO A 88 3.16 0.24 -14.34
C PRO A 88 2.20 -0.81 -14.94
N GLY A 89 2.14 -0.87 -16.27
CA GLY A 89 1.33 -1.83 -17.01
C GLY A 89 2.21 -2.72 -17.87
N MET A 90 1.83 -3.99 -17.99
CA MET A 90 2.55 -4.99 -18.78
C MET A 90 1.59 -5.78 -19.65
N ASP A 91 2.11 -6.37 -20.75
CA ASP A 91 1.34 -7.35 -21.48
C ASP A 91 1.11 -8.63 -20.66
N LYS A 92 0.07 -9.40 -21.03
CA LYS A 92 -0.34 -10.60 -20.30
C LYS A 92 0.79 -11.59 -20.06
N LYS A 93 1.64 -11.85 -21.08
CA LYS A 93 2.71 -12.84 -20.97
C LYS A 93 3.76 -12.39 -19.97
N LYS A 94 4.11 -11.11 -20.00
CA LYS A 94 5.07 -10.52 -19.09
C LYS A 94 4.54 -10.55 -17.65
N TRP A 95 3.27 -10.23 -17.43
CA TRP A 95 2.63 -10.33 -16.12
C TRP A 95 2.73 -11.73 -15.52
N LEU A 96 2.38 -12.76 -16.28
CA LEU A 96 2.43 -14.15 -15.80
C LEU A 96 3.85 -14.56 -15.42
N GLN A 97 4.85 -14.13 -16.19
CA GLN A 97 6.25 -14.42 -15.90
C GLN A 97 6.78 -13.65 -14.68
N GLU A 98 6.36 -12.41 -14.51
CA GLU A 98 6.81 -11.58 -13.37
C GLU A 98 6.16 -12.02 -12.07
N ILE A 99 4.85 -12.31 -12.05
CA ILE A 99 4.14 -12.79 -10.86
C ILE A 99 4.76 -14.05 -10.27
N GLU A 100 5.21 -14.97 -11.11
CA GLU A 100 5.90 -16.19 -10.65
C GLU A 100 7.21 -15.90 -9.90
N LYS A 101 7.83 -14.75 -10.16
CA LYS A 101 9.06 -14.31 -9.50
C LYS A 101 8.80 -13.57 -8.18
N TRP A 102 7.57 -13.11 -7.95
CA TRP A 102 7.23 -12.36 -6.75
C TRP A 102 7.22 -13.25 -5.52
N GLN A 103 8.33 -13.25 -4.80
CA GLN A 103 8.55 -14.05 -3.59
C GLN A 103 8.71 -13.19 -2.34
N LYS A 104 8.93 -11.89 -2.51
CA LYS A 104 9.25 -10.96 -1.44
C LYS A 104 8.48 -9.63 -1.59
N GLU A 105 8.42 -8.89 -0.50
CA GLU A 105 7.80 -7.56 -0.48
C GLU A 105 8.48 -6.58 -1.46
N GLU A 106 9.81 -6.70 -1.61
CA GLU A 106 10.59 -5.86 -2.52
C GLU A 106 10.15 -5.99 -3.98
N ASP A 107 9.66 -7.16 -4.38
CA ASP A 107 9.18 -7.40 -5.74
C ASP A 107 7.91 -6.59 -6.07
N LEU A 108 7.18 -6.16 -5.06
CA LEU A 108 5.96 -5.36 -5.17
C LEU A 108 6.21 -3.86 -4.94
N ALA A 109 7.40 -3.50 -4.49
CA ALA A 109 7.70 -2.16 -3.98
C ALA A 109 7.49 -1.06 -5.02
N GLU A 110 7.84 -1.28 -6.29
CA GLU A 110 7.67 -0.30 -7.37
C GLU A 110 6.19 0.01 -7.61
N ILE A 111 5.36 -1.03 -7.69
CA ILE A 111 3.91 -0.89 -7.91
C ILE A 111 3.25 -0.22 -6.70
N ASP A 112 3.57 -0.70 -5.50
CA ASP A 112 3.04 -0.16 -4.25
C ASP A 112 3.42 1.31 -4.07
N HIS A 113 4.68 1.67 -4.34
CA HIS A 113 5.18 3.03 -4.28
C HIS A 113 4.46 3.95 -5.27
N TYR A 114 4.28 3.50 -6.53
CA TYR A 114 3.58 4.28 -7.54
C TYR A 114 2.19 4.71 -7.05
N TYR A 115 1.38 3.76 -6.59
CA TYR A 115 0.02 4.06 -6.17
C TYR A 115 -0.05 4.84 -4.85
N THR A 116 0.88 4.59 -3.95
CA THR A 116 0.98 5.35 -2.69
C THR A 116 1.24 6.84 -2.94
N GLN A 117 2.11 7.18 -3.88
CA GLN A 117 2.34 8.57 -4.28
C GLN A 117 1.10 9.26 -4.88
N HIS A 118 0.13 8.48 -5.37
CA HIS A 118 -1.12 8.99 -5.93
C HIS A 118 -2.31 8.90 -4.95
N GLY A 119 -2.02 8.67 -3.65
CA GLY A 119 -3.02 8.72 -2.59
C GLY A 119 -3.77 7.41 -2.31
N TYR A 120 -3.35 6.29 -2.88
CA TYR A 120 -3.91 4.97 -2.58
C TYR A 120 -3.18 4.33 -1.39
N ASN A 121 -3.87 3.43 -0.68
CA ASN A 121 -3.26 2.76 0.46
C ASN A 121 -2.12 1.81 0.02
N SER A 122 -1.00 1.89 0.73
CA SER A 122 0.10 0.96 0.56
C SER A 122 -0.31 -0.45 0.99
N TYR A 123 -0.24 -1.41 0.09
CA TYR A 123 -0.39 -2.83 0.42
C TYR A 123 0.68 -3.26 1.44
N LEU A 124 1.93 -2.88 1.22
CA LEU A 124 3.04 -3.17 2.13
C LEU A 124 2.84 -2.55 3.50
N GLY A 125 2.25 -1.35 3.57
CA GLY A 125 1.85 -0.70 4.81
C GLY A 125 0.75 -1.47 5.55
N ILE A 126 -0.27 -1.95 4.82
CA ILE A 126 -1.35 -2.78 5.38
C ILE A 126 -0.79 -4.10 5.93
N VAL A 127 0.06 -4.80 5.17
CA VAL A 127 0.71 -6.05 5.60
C VAL A 127 1.48 -5.85 6.90
N ARG A 128 2.29 -4.81 6.98
CA ARG A 128 3.04 -4.48 8.20
C ARG A 128 2.12 -4.26 9.40
N MET A 129 1.03 -3.51 9.20
CA MET A 129 0.04 -3.25 10.26
C MET A 129 -0.66 -4.53 10.71
N VAL A 130 -1.09 -5.37 9.78
CA VAL A 130 -1.75 -6.67 10.08
C VAL A 130 -0.78 -7.61 10.80
N ALA A 131 0.46 -7.70 10.33
CA ALA A 131 1.49 -8.53 10.95
C ALA A 131 1.78 -8.12 12.40
N ILE A 132 1.81 -6.81 12.70
CA ILE A 132 1.94 -6.27 14.05
C ILE A 132 0.75 -6.70 14.92
N LYS A 133 -0.49 -6.49 14.43
CA LYS A 133 -1.71 -6.87 15.16
C LYS A 133 -1.81 -8.36 15.44
N ARG A 134 -1.29 -9.21 14.55
CA ARG A 134 -1.25 -10.67 14.72
C ARG A 134 -0.06 -11.18 15.53
N GLY A 135 0.85 -10.30 15.95
CA GLY A 135 2.08 -10.67 16.66
C GLY A 135 3.07 -11.51 15.82
N ARG A 136 2.89 -11.54 14.49
CA ARG A 136 3.70 -12.35 13.57
C ARG A 136 5.04 -11.71 13.20
N ARG A 137 5.12 -10.37 13.29
CA ARG A 137 6.35 -9.62 13.05
C ARG A 137 6.74 -8.85 14.29
N LYS A 138 8.01 -8.94 14.67
CA LYS A 138 8.62 -7.89 15.50
C LYS A 138 8.65 -6.63 14.65
N VAL A 139 8.24 -5.51 15.24
CA VAL A 139 8.46 -4.21 14.64
C VAL A 139 9.97 -3.99 14.67
N ASP A 140 10.60 -4.11 13.52
CA ASP A 140 12.04 -3.95 13.44
C ASP A 140 12.47 -2.49 13.65
N ALA A 141 11.63 -1.53 13.21
CA ALA A 141 11.83 -0.13 13.54
C ALA A 141 11.53 0.11 15.02
N LYS A 142 12.46 0.73 15.72
CA LYS A 142 12.34 0.96 17.18
C LYS A 142 12.83 2.33 17.57
N PHE A 143 12.27 2.84 18.66
CA PHE A 143 12.89 3.93 19.41
C PHE A 143 13.80 3.33 20.47
N GLU A 144 15.08 3.62 20.38
CA GLU A 144 16.06 3.28 21.43
C GLU A 144 16.27 4.49 22.33
N LEU A 145 15.94 4.33 23.61
CA LEU A 145 16.12 5.36 24.63
C LEU A 145 17.36 5.02 25.47
N ASN A 146 18.29 5.94 25.56
CA ASN A 146 19.52 5.81 26.34
C ASN A 146 19.79 7.08 27.16
N LYS A 147 20.70 6.99 28.07
CA LYS A 147 21.25 8.11 28.85
C LYS A 147 22.63 8.42 28.29
N ASP A 148 22.88 9.68 27.95
CA ASP A 148 24.18 10.10 27.44
C ASP A 148 25.19 10.36 28.56
N VAL A 149 26.42 10.71 28.20
CA VAL A 149 27.51 10.99 29.14
C VAL A 149 27.25 12.21 30.00
N ALA A 150 26.40 13.14 29.58
CA ALA A 150 25.97 14.31 30.34
C ALA A 150 24.83 13.97 31.34
N GLY A 151 24.32 12.74 31.30
CA GLY A 151 23.24 12.29 32.14
C GLY A 151 21.84 12.62 31.59
N GLU A 152 21.75 13.12 30.36
CA GLU A 152 20.49 13.42 29.69
C GLU A 152 19.90 12.19 28.99
N PHE A 153 18.57 12.12 28.93
CA PHE A 153 17.87 11.08 28.19
C PHE A 153 17.73 11.48 26.73
N ARG A 154 18.17 10.62 25.82
CA ARG A 154 18.03 10.79 24.37
C ARG A 154 17.40 9.56 23.75
N PHE A 155 16.64 9.75 22.70
CA PHE A 155 16.18 8.62 21.89
C PHE A 155 16.65 8.76 20.45
N LYS A 156 16.77 7.63 19.78
CA LYS A 156 16.95 7.54 18.34
C LYS A 156 15.88 6.64 17.74
N LEU A 157 15.40 7.00 16.55
CA LEU A 157 14.57 6.15 15.72
C LEU A 157 15.50 5.33 14.84
N VAL A 158 15.39 4.01 14.95
CA VAL A 158 16.18 3.05 14.19
C VAL A 158 15.28 2.32 13.22
N ALA A 159 15.67 2.31 11.94
CA ALA A 159 14.99 1.60 10.89
C ALA A 159 15.12 0.08 11.04
N PRO A 160 14.29 -0.72 10.31
CA PRO A 160 14.41 -2.17 10.30
C PRO A 160 15.79 -2.71 9.88
N ASN A 161 16.50 -2.00 9.02
CA ASN A 161 17.84 -2.33 8.57
C ASN A 161 18.95 -1.94 9.57
N GLY A 162 18.58 -1.37 10.74
CA GLY A 162 19.52 -0.95 11.78
C GLY A 162 20.06 0.48 11.63
N GLU A 163 19.72 1.18 10.55
CA GLU A 163 20.14 2.56 10.34
C GLU A 163 19.41 3.53 11.26
N CYS A 164 20.14 4.54 11.75
CA CYS A 164 19.57 5.61 12.55
C CYS A 164 18.90 6.64 11.64
N ILE A 165 17.56 6.76 11.74
CA ILE A 165 16.76 7.70 10.93
C ILE A 165 16.80 9.11 11.55
N ALA A 166 16.68 9.19 12.88
CA ALA A 166 16.59 10.46 13.60
C ALA A 166 17.11 10.31 15.06
N VAL A 167 17.64 11.39 15.60
CA VAL A 167 18.09 11.47 16.99
C VAL A 167 17.41 12.66 17.65
N SER A 168 16.98 12.49 18.91
CA SER A 168 16.36 13.56 19.68
C SER A 168 17.41 14.50 20.30
N GLN A 169 16.94 15.66 20.74
CA GLN A 169 17.64 16.46 21.73
C GLN A 169 17.78 15.72 23.08
N GLY A 170 18.57 16.27 24.00
CA GLY A 170 18.65 15.78 25.40
C GLY A 170 17.44 16.20 26.23
N TYR A 171 16.98 15.32 27.10
CA TYR A 171 15.92 15.55 28.09
C TYR A 171 16.43 15.27 29.50
N ASN A 172 16.09 16.14 30.43
CA ASN A 172 16.50 15.97 31.85
C ASN A 172 15.77 14.80 32.52
N ALA A 173 14.61 14.39 32.03
CA ALA A 173 13.80 13.31 32.58
C ALA A 173 13.42 12.28 31.53
N LYS A 174 13.40 11.00 31.92
CA LYS A 174 12.96 9.90 31.05
C LYS A 174 11.51 10.09 30.56
N ALA A 175 10.63 10.60 31.43
CA ALA A 175 9.24 10.88 31.05
C ALA A 175 9.15 11.90 29.91
N SER A 176 9.98 12.96 29.95
CA SER A 176 10.03 13.97 28.89
C SER A 176 10.51 13.39 27.55
N ALA A 177 11.51 12.50 27.57
CA ALA A 177 11.97 11.80 26.38
C ALA A 177 10.88 10.85 25.81
N LEU A 178 10.13 10.16 26.67
CA LEU A 178 8.99 9.34 26.22
C LEU A 178 7.86 10.18 25.60
N ASN A 179 7.58 11.35 26.14
CA ASN A 179 6.64 12.31 25.53
C ASN A 179 7.15 12.81 24.17
N GLY A 180 8.46 13.02 24.04
CA GLY A 180 9.11 13.34 22.77
C GLY A 180 8.91 12.24 21.72
N ILE A 181 9.06 10.97 22.09
CA ILE A 181 8.76 9.82 21.22
C ILE A 181 7.30 9.85 20.76
N GLN A 182 6.38 10.10 21.71
CA GLN A 182 4.95 10.16 21.37
C GLN A 182 4.66 11.31 20.39
N SER A 183 5.26 12.47 20.62
CA SER A 183 5.14 13.62 19.70
C SER A 183 5.64 13.29 18.28
N VAL A 184 6.79 12.59 18.14
CA VAL A 184 7.26 12.13 16.82
C VAL A 184 6.24 11.20 16.17
N ARG A 185 5.67 10.24 16.89
CA ARG A 185 4.66 9.32 16.36
C ARG A 185 3.39 10.01 15.84
N GLU A 186 2.99 11.09 16.50
CA GLU A 186 1.77 11.82 16.16
C GLU A 186 1.99 12.79 15.00
N ASN A 187 3.14 13.46 14.94
CA ASN A 187 3.37 14.54 14.00
C ASN A 187 4.09 14.12 12.72
N ALA A 188 4.97 13.12 12.76
CA ALA A 188 5.73 12.70 11.58
C ALA A 188 4.85 12.28 10.38
N PRO A 189 3.70 11.59 10.56
CA PRO A 189 2.85 11.20 9.43
C PRO A 189 2.16 12.36 8.69
N ILE A 190 2.06 13.52 9.34
CA ILE A 190 1.38 14.71 8.80
C ILE A 190 2.34 15.88 8.54
N ALA A 191 3.63 15.67 8.80
CA ALA A 191 4.63 16.70 8.58
C ALA A 191 4.87 16.94 7.09
N VAL A 192 4.84 18.20 6.68
CA VAL A 192 5.26 18.62 5.32
C VAL A 192 6.78 18.76 5.26
N ILE A 193 7.34 18.51 4.08
CA ILE A 193 8.77 18.76 3.83
C ILE A 193 8.91 20.22 3.41
N ASP A 194 9.65 20.97 4.21
CA ASP A 194 10.10 22.34 3.88
C ASP A 194 11.59 22.28 3.58
N ASP A 195 11.94 22.41 2.31
CA ASP A 195 13.34 22.37 1.88
C ASP A 195 13.96 23.78 2.03
N VAL A 196 14.76 23.93 3.06
CA VAL A 196 15.48 25.16 3.37
C VAL A 196 16.96 25.10 2.95
N THR A 197 17.34 24.14 2.11
CA THR A 197 18.69 24.07 1.54
C THR A 197 18.86 25.17 0.48
N THR A 198 19.65 26.18 0.76
CA THR A 198 20.07 27.27 -0.16
C THR A 198 21.46 27.02 -0.69
#